data_cbea6b70804ac84596f5e524bd3157ed
#
_entry.id   cbea6b70804ac84596f5e524bd3157ed
#
_cell.length_a   1.000
_cell.length_b   1.000
_cell.length_c   1.000
_cell.angle_alpha   90.00
_cell.angle_beta   90.00
_cell.angle_gamma   90.00
#
_symmetry.space_group_name_H-M   'P 1'
#
loop_
_entity.id
_entity.type
_entity.pdbx_description
1 polymer ?
#
loop_
_entity_poly.entity_id
_entity_poly.type
_entity_poly.pdbx_seq_one_letter_code
_entity_poly.pdbx_strand_id
1 'polypeptide(L)'
;MATTNDLKNGMTLNIDGQLWTVVEFQHVKPGKGGAFVRSKLKNVLSGKVVDRTFNAGVKVDVANVDKREMQYLYREGDDFVFMDTENYDQPRIPAETVGGAASYLLEDQTAVVAFNEGTPLYVELPAAVELAVRQTDPGVQGDRSTGGTKPATLETGVQIQVPLFITTGEKIKVDTRTGDYLGRA
;
A
#
# COMPACT_ATOMS: atom_id res chain seq x y z
N MET A 1 17.41 -19.57 14.43
CA MET A 1 16.55 -18.58 15.12
C MET A 1 17.22 -17.22 15.10
N ALA A 2 16.47 -16.18 14.78
CA ALA A 2 16.99 -14.83 14.79
C ALA A 2 16.91 -14.21 16.18
N THR A 3 17.80 -13.27 16.44
CA THR A 3 17.78 -12.45 17.66
C THR A 3 17.77 -10.97 17.26
N THR A 4 17.62 -10.08 18.21
CA THR A 4 17.68 -8.64 17.96
C THR A 4 19.01 -8.19 17.36
N ASN A 5 20.06 -9.00 17.48
CA ASN A 5 21.35 -8.71 16.85
C ASN A 5 21.34 -8.92 15.33
N ASP A 6 20.36 -9.65 14.82
CA ASP A 6 20.20 -9.98 13.41
C ASP A 6 19.24 -9.03 12.67
N LEU A 7 18.69 -8.04 13.36
CA LEU A 7 17.72 -7.11 12.77
C LEU A 7 18.30 -6.36 11.59
N LYS A 8 17.50 -6.23 10.56
CA LYS A 8 17.78 -5.44 9.35
C LYS A 8 16.52 -4.65 8.97
N ASN A 9 16.74 -3.50 8.38
CA ASN A 9 15.63 -2.72 7.82
C ASN A 9 14.92 -3.55 6.73
N GLY A 10 13.59 -3.55 6.77
CA GLY A 10 12.77 -4.34 5.85
C GLY A 10 12.43 -5.75 6.32
N MET A 11 13.05 -6.25 7.39
CA MET A 11 12.65 -7.53 7.98
C MET A 11 11.22 -7.46 8.52
N THR A 12 10.50 -8.55 8.39
CA THR A 12 9.17 -8.69 8.99
C THR A 12 9.24 -9.62 10.20
N LEU A 13 8.73 -9.13 11.33
CA LEU A 13 8.70 -9.86 12.59
C LEU A 13 7.26 -10.20 12.96
N ASN A 14 7.06 -11.40 13.52
CA ASN A 14 5.80 -11.76 14.15
C ASN A 14 5.92 -11.44 15.64
N ILE A 15 5.14 -10.48 16.12
CA ILE A 15 5.12 -10.08 17.52
C ILE A 15 3.67 -10.18 18.00
N ASP A 16 3.42 -11.09 18.94
CA ASP A 16 2.10 -11.33 19.51
C ASP A 16 1.00 -11.61 18.43
N GLY A 17 1.38 -12.36 17.39
CA GLY A 17 0.47 -12.72 16.31
C GLY A 17 0.26 -11.64 15.25
N GLN A 18 0.94 -10.50 15.38
CA GLN A 18 0.89 -9.42 14.38
C GLN A 18 2.22 -9.30 13.65
N LEU A 19 2.14 -8.94 12.37
CA LEU A 19 3.32 -8.76 11.54
C LEU A 19 3.74 -7.30 11.50
N TRP A 20 5.04 -7.07 11.74
CA TRP A 20 5.65 -5.75 11.80
C TRP A 20 6.89 -5.70 10.93
N THR A 21 7.02 -4.68 10.11
CA THR A 21 8.22 -4.44 9.31
C THR A 21 9.16 -3.51 10.07
N VAL A 22 10.43 -3.88 10.15
CA VAL A 22 11.46 -3.04 10.75
C VAL A 22 11.76 -1.89 9.79
N VAL A 23 11.39 -0.69 10.18
CA VAL A 23 11.65 0.54 9.40
C VAL A 23 13.05 1.06 9.72
N GLU A 24 13.40 1.05 11.00
CA GLU A 24 14.65 1.60 11.51
C GLU A 24 15.00 0.91 12.82
N PHE A 25 16.28 0.72 13.08
CA PHE A 25 16.74 0.19 14.35
C PHE A 25 18.10 0.79 14.74
N GLN A 26 18.37 0.79 16.03
CA GLN A 26 19.63 1.29 16.59
C GLN A 26 20.06 0.42 17.77
N HIS A 27 21.29 -0.08 17.72
CA HIS A 27 21.93 -0.76 18.86
C HIS A 27 22.49 0.28 19.81
N VAL A 28 22.12 0.19 21.10
CA VAL A 28 22.59 1.12 22.12
C VAL A 28 23.31 0.33 23.19
N LYS A 29 24.55 0.72 23.50
CA LYS A 29 25.36 0.18 24.59
C LYS A 29 25.56 1.31 25.60
N PRO A 30 24.73 1.38 26.66
CA PRO A 30 24.90 2.41 27.68
C PRO A 30 26.18 2.14 28.53
N GLY A 31 26.75 3.17 29.12
CA GLY A 31 27.90 3.04 29.98
C GLY A 31 27.58 2.27 31.27
N LYS A 32 26.33 2.25 31.68
CA LYS A 32 25.81 1.45 32.80
C LYS A 32 24.51 0.78 32.36
N GLY A 33 24.35 -0.51 32.66
CA GLY A 33 23.19 -1.29 32.30
C GLY A 33 23.42 -2.18 31.08
N GLY A 34 22.40 -2.97 30.71
CA GLY A 34 22.45 -3.88 29.60
C GLY A 34 22.28 -3.19 28.26
N ALA A 35 22.90 -3.72 27.20
CA ALA A 35 22.69 -3.27 25.85
C ALA A 35 21.26 -3.50 25.42
N PHE A 36 20.71 -2.61 24.58
CA PHE A 36 19.37 -2.73 24.06
C PHE A 36 19.31 -2.26 22.60
N VAL A 37 18.20 -2.61 21.93
CA VAL A 37 17.93 -2.22 20.54
C VAL A 37 16.64 -1.42 20.51
N ARG A 38 16.72 -0.18 20.05
CA ARG A 38 15.54 0.63 19.72
C ARG A 38 15.14 0.31 18.30
N SER A 39 13.88 0.04 18.09
CA SER A 39 13.37 -0.23 16.76
C SER A 39 12.10 0.57 16.48
N LYS A 40 11.97 0.99 15.24
CA LYS A 40 10.75 1.58 14.72
C LYS A 40 10.08 0.53 13.85
N LEU A 41 8.87 0.14 14.21
CA LEU A 41 8.14 -0.94 13.56
C LEU A 41 6.88 -0.42 12.91
N LYS A 42 6.62 -0.85 11.68
CA LYS A 42 5.39 -0.53 10.95
C LYS A 42 4.52 -1.78 10.88
N ASN A 43 3.28 -1.67 11.36
CA ASN A 43 2.33 -2.77 11.24
C ASN A 43 2.02 -3.02 9.76
N VAL A 44 2.16 -4.27 9.33
CA VAL A 44 1.98 -4.66 7.93
C VAL A 44 0.56 -4.41 7.44
N LEU A 45 -0.44 -4.64 8.28
CA LEU A 45 -1.85 -4.50 7.91
C LEU A 45 -2.39 -3.08 8.11
N SER A 46 -2.15 -2.48 9.28
CA SER A 46 -2.71 -1.16 9.63
C SER A 46 -1.85 0.01 9.16
N GLY A 47 -0.57 -0.22 8.87
CA GLY A 47 0.38 0.83 8.55
C GLY A 47 0.84 1.67 9.74
N LYS A 48 0.35 1.38 10.94
CA LYS A 48 0.69 2.10 12.17
C LYS A 48 2.17 1.90 12.49
N VAL A 49 2.86 2.99 12.80
CA VAL A 49 4.28 2.96 13.19
C VAL A 49 4.39 3.14 14.70
N VAL A 50 5.15 2.27 15.35
CA VAL A 50 5.41 2.33 16.80
C VAL A 50 6.89 2.17 17.05
N ASP A 51 7.35 2.74 18.17
CA ASP A 51 8.70 2.53 18.67
C ASP A 51 8.67 1.38 19.68
N ARG A 52 9.62 0.46 19.56
CA ARG A 52 9.75 -0.65 20.49
C ARG A 52 11.22 -0.90 20.84
N THR A 53 11.48 -1.10 22.12
CA THR A 53 12.81 -1.38 22.64
C THR A 53 12.89 -2.85 23.05
N PHE A 54 13.94 -3.52 22.61
CA PHE A 54 14.24 -4.91 22.97
C PHE A 54 15.57 -4.96 23.70
N ASN A 55 15.71 -5.89 24.63
CA ASN A 55 17.02 -6.20 25.17
C ASN A 55 17.89 -6.84 24.09
N ALA A 56 19.18 -6.55 24.10
CA ALA A 56 20.09 -7.16 23.13
C ALA A 56 20.13 -8.69 23.29
N GLY A 57 20.10 -9.41 22.16
CA GLY A 57 20.14 -10.86 22.14
C GLY A 57 18.80 -11.57 22.38
N VAL A 58 17.71 -10.83 22.56
CA VAL A 58 16.37 -11.42 22.68
C VAL A 58 15.99 -12.10 21.36
N LYS A 59 15.38 -13.27 21.45
CA LYS A 59 14.88 -14.00 20.28
C LYS A 59 13.72 -13.24 19.64
N VAL A 60 13.74 -13.17 18.32
CA VAL A 60 12.67 -12.60 17.50
C VAL A 60 12.20 -13.64 16.50
N ASP A 61 10.90 -13.65 16.25
CA ASP A 61 10.27 -14.52 15.26
C ASP A 61 10.19 -13.78 13.93
N VAL A 62 10.99 -14.24 12.96
CA VAL A 62 11.02 -13.65 11.62
C VAL A 62 9.97 -14.31 10.75
N ALA A 63 9.07 -13.50 10.20
CA ALA A 63 8.05 -13.96 9.27
C ALA A 63 8.53 -13.77 7.82
N ASN A 64 8.25 -14.76 6.98
CA ASN A 64 8.49 -14.66 5.55
C ASN A 64 7.31 -13.98 4.87
N VAL A 65 7.60 -12.92 4.11
CA VAL A 65 6.63 -12.26 3.24
C VAL A 65 7.02 -12.54 1.80
N ASP A 66 6.16 -13.25 1.09
CA ASP A 66 6.34 -13.56 -0.32
C ASP A 66 5.54 -12.53 -1.15
N LYS A 67 6.24 -11.67 -1.87
CA LYS A 67 5.64 -10.67 -2.75
C LYS A 67 5.60 -11.21 -4.17
N ARG A 68 4.41 -11.25 -4.75
CA ARG A 68 4.19 -11.76 -6.09
C ARG A 68 3.53 -10.72 -6.97
N GLU A 69 4.04 -10.58 -8.19
CA GLU A 69 3.38 -9.77 -9.20
C GLU A 69 2.17 -10.51 -9.73
N MET A 70 1.02 -9.88 -9.66
CA MET A 70 -0.24 -10.46 -10.08
C MET A 70 -1.01 -9.49 -10.95
N GLN A 71 -1.84 -10.03 -11.84
CA GLN A 71 -2.76 -9.26 -12.67
C GLN A 71 -4.15 -9.34 -12.05
N TYR A 72 -4.77 -8.18 -11.84
CA TYR A 72 -6.16 -8.15 -11.39
C TYR A 72 -7.08 -8.52 -12.56
N LEU A 73 -7.93 -9.52 -12.35
CA LEU A 73 -8.85 -10.00 -13.39
C LEU A 73 -10.24 -9.42 -13.26
N TYR A 74 -10.92 -9.69 -12.14
CA TYR A 74 -12.29 -9.24 -11.93
C TYR A 74 -12.67 -9.35 -10.45
N ARG A 75 -13.79 -8.73 -10.12
CA ARG A 75 -14.37 -8.83 -8.78
C ARG A 75 -15.45 -9.91 -8.77
N GLU A 76 -15.42 -10.78 -7.77
CA GLU A 76 -16.41 -11.81 -7.53
C GLU A 76 -16.98 -11.66 -6.12
N GLY A 77 -18.17 -11.08 -5.99
CA GLY A 77 -18.74 -10.76 -4.69
C GLY A 77 -17.88 -9.77 -3.92
N ASP A 78 -17.44 -10.16 -2.74
CA ASP A 78 -16.54 -9.37 -1.90
C ASP A 78 -15.06 -9.68 -2.12
N ASP A 79 -14.75 -10.57 -3.06
CA ASP A 79 -13.39 -10.97 -3.35
C ASP A 79 -12.91 -10.36 -4.67
N PHE A 80 -11.61 -10.08 -4.73
CA PHE A 80 -10.92 -9.67 -5.94
C PHE A 80 -10.10 -10.86 -6.45
N VAL A 81 -10.32 -11.24 -7.70
CA VAL A 81 -9.60 -12.35 -8.31
C VAL A 81 -8.37 -11.80 -9.03
N PHE A 82 -7.22 -12.28 -8.60
CA PHE A 82 -5.92 -11.97 -9.19
C PHE A 82 -5.34 -13.22 -9.85
N MET A 83 -4.51 -13.03 -10.85
CA MET A 83 -3.78 -14.12 -11.49
C MET A 83 -2.28 -13.90 -11.30
N ASP A 84 -1.61 -14.93 -10.79
CA ASP A 84 -0.15 -14.93 -10.71
C ASP A 84 0.44 -14.97 -12.13
N THR A 85 1.32 -14.03 -12.44
CA THR A 85 1.90 -13.91 -13.78
C THR A 85 2.92 -15.01 -14.10
N GLU A 86 3.42 -15.72 -13.09
CA GLU A 86 4.40 -16.81 -13.27
C GLU A 86 3.74 -18.17 -13.43
N ASN A 87 2.79 -18.52 -12.56
CA ASN A 87 2.19 -19.86 -12.54
C ASN A 87 0.71 -19.90 -12.95
N TYR A 88 0.09 -18.73 -13.21
CA TYR A 88 -1.30 -18.57 -13.64
C TYR A 88 -2.34 -19.00 -12.59
N ASP A 89 -1.95 -19.20 -11.34
CA ASP A 89 -2.89 -19.41 -10.26
C ASP A 89 -3.79 -18.19 -10.08
N GLN A 90 -5.04 -18.42 -9.74
CA GLN A 90 -6.04 -17.37 -9.59
C GLN A 90 -6.56 -17.31 -8.15
N PRO A 91 -5.76 -16.78 -7.22
CA PRO A 91 -6.21 -16.60 -5.84
C PRO A 91 -7.29 -15.53 -5.73
N ARG A 92 -8.18 -15.73 -4.76
CA ARG A 92 -9.19 -14.75 -4.37
C ARG A 92 -8.68 -13.96 -3.18
N ILE A 93 -8.63 -12.66 -3.34
CA ILE A 93 -8.13 -11.76 -2.29
C ILE A 93 -9.34 -11.03 -1.71
N PRO A 94 -9.59 -11.16 -0.39
CA PRO A 94 -10.72 -10.48 0.24
C PRO A 94 -10.64 -8.96 0.10
N ALA A 95 -11.80 -8.31 -0.01
CA ALA A 95 -11.88 -6.86 -0.13
C ALA A 95 -11.18 -6.13 1.02
N GLU A 96 -11.22 -6.70 2.22
CA GLU A 96 -10.52 -6.15 3.39
C GLU A 96 -9.00 -6.09 3.17
N THR A 97 -8.44 -7.12 2.54
CA THR A 97 -7.01 -7.20 2.24
C THR A 97 -6.62 -6.23 1.14
N VAL A 98 -7.44 -6.08 0.12
CA VAL A 98 -7.21 -5.11 -0.95
C VAL A 98 -7.29 -3.68 -0.40
N GLY A 99 -8.26 -3.43 0.47
CA GLY A 99 -8.39 -2.15 1.16
C GLY A 99 -8.49 -0.97 0.21
N GLY A 100 -7.78 0.10 0.51
CA GLY A 100 -7.78 1.34 -0.29
C GLY A 100 -7.28 1.18 -1.71
N ALA A 101 -6.52 0.13 -2.02
CA ALA A 101 -6.06 -0.14 -3.38
C ALA A 101 -7.22 -0.37 -4.35
N ALA A 102 -8.37 -0.85 -3.87
CA ALA A 102 -9.56 -1.07 -4.69
C ALA A 102 -10.03 0.20 -5.40
N SER A 103 -9.80 1.37 -4.82
CA SER A 103 -10.20 2.66 -5.40
C SER A 103 -9.42 3.02 -6.68
N TYR A 104 -8.29 2.39 -6.91
CA TYR A 104 -7.40 2.71 -8.04
C TYR A 104 -7.06 1.49 -8.89
N LEU A 105 -7.71 0.36 -8.64
CA LEU A 105 -7.41 -0.92 -9.31
C LEU A 105 -8.36 -1.13 -10.49
N LEU A 106 -7.78 -1.28 -11.68
CA LEU A 106 -8.51 -1.62 -12.90
C LEU A 106 -8.27 -3.06 -13.30
N GLU A 107 -9.24 -3.64 -14.02
CA GLU A 107 -9.09 -4.95 -14.64
C GLU A 107 -7.87 -4.97 -15.56
N ASP A 108 -7.18 -6.10 -15.59
CA ASP A 108 -5.95 -6.34 -16.35
C ASP A 108 -4.71 -5.54 -15.89
N GLN A 109 -4.84 -4.75 -14.83
CA GLN A 109 -3.73 -4.03 -14.24
C GLN A 109 -2.89 -4.95 -13.34
N THR A 110 -1.57 -4.79 -13.39
CA THR A 110 -0.66 -5.50 -12.50
C THR A 110 -0.55 -4.81 -11.14
N ALA A 111 -0.44 -5.63 -10.10
CA ALA A 111 -0.21 -5.20 -8.73
C ALA A 111 0.68 -6.23 -8.03
N VAL A 112 1.24 -5.86 -6.90
CA VAL A 112 2.00 -6.78 -6.06
C VAL A 112 1.11 -7.23 -4.90
N VAL A 113 0.96 -8.53 -4.73
CA VAL A 113 0.23 -9.11 -3.60
C VAL A 113 1.23 -9.78 -2.68
N ALA A 114 1.20 -9.43 -1.42
CA ALA A 114 2.07 -10.00 -0.40
C ALA A 114 1.35 -11.11 0.34
N PHE A 115 2.04 -12.24 0.53
CA PHE A 115 1.53 -13.41 1.23
C PHE A 115 2.45 -13.79 2.39
N ASN A 116 1.86 -14.30 3.44
CA ASN A 116 2.57 -15.03 4.51
C ASN A 116 1.98 -16.43 4.59
N GLU A 117 2.79 -17.44 4.29
CA GLU A 117 2.38 -18.85 4.31
C GLU A 117 1.07 -19.10 3.54
N GLY A 118 0.95 -18.51 2.35
CA GLY A 118 -0.22 -18.63 1.49
C GLY A 118 -1.41 -17.73 1.85
N THR A 119 -1.32 -16.99 2.95
CA THR A 119 -2.36 -16.05 3.38
C THR A 119 -2.07 -14.66 2.82
N PRO A 120 -2.98 -14.04 2.07
CA PRO A 120 -2.75 -12.69 1.55
C PRO A 120 -2.74 -11.66 2.68
N LEU A 121 -1.77 -10.76 2.64
CA LEU A 121 -1.58 -9.72 3.66
C LEU A 121 -2.05 -8.36 3.18
N TYR A 122 -1.63 -7.96 2.00
CA TYR A 122 -1.96 -6.65 1.41
C TYR A 122 -1.70 -6.66 -0.09
N VAL A 123 -2.26 -5.66 -0.77
CA VAL A 123 -2.05 -5.40 -2.19
C VAL A 123 -1.34 -4.05 -2.33
N GLU A 124 -0.28 -4.03 -3.11
CA GLU A 124 0.54 -2.84 -3.36
C GLU A 124 0.43 -2.47 -4.83
N LEU A 125 -0.07 -1.27 -5.10
CA LEU A 125 -0.18 -0.74 -6.46
C LEU A 125 1.08 0.01 -6.87
N PRO A 126 1.32 0.20 -8.18
CA PRO A 126 2.31 1.16 -8.64
C PRO A 126 2.04 2.54 -8.02
N ALA A 127 3.09 3.35 -7.86
CA ALA A 127 2.97 4.67 -7.22
C ALA A 127 1.97 5.59 -7.94
N ALA A 128 1.83 5.43 -9.23
CA ALA A 128 0.86 6.17 -10.04
C ALA A 128 0.14 5.23 -11.01
N VAL A 129 -1.12 5.51 -11.25
CA VAL A 129 -1.96 4.80 -12.22
C VAL A 129 -2.66 5.78 -13.13
N GLU A 130 -3.03 5.31 -14.32
CA GLU A 130 -3.79 6.10 -15.28
C GLU A 130 -5.25 5.68 -15.20
N LEU A 131 -6.12 6.65 -14.95
CA LEU A 131 -7.56 6.43 -14.81
C LEU A 131 -8.32 7.46 -15.65
N ALA A 132 -9.41 7.01 -16.30
CA ALA A 132 -10.29 7.90 -17.03
C ALA A 132 -11.24 8.63 -16.08
N VAL A 133 -11.51 9.89 -16.37
CA VAL A 133 -12.54 10.67 -15.67
C VAL A 133 -13.91 10.24 -16.20
N ARG A 134 -14.69 9.59 -15.34
CA ARG A 134 -16.04 9.16 -15.69
C ARG A 134 -17.03 10.32 -15.70
N GLN A 135 -16.90 11.23 -14.72
CA GLN A 135 -17.77 12.38 -14.57
C GLN A 135 -17.08 13.52 -13.83
N THR A 136 -17.22 14.71 -14.35
CA THR A 136 -16.80 15.95 -13.67
C THR A 136 -17.62 17.11 -14.23
N ASP A 137 -17.81 18.14 -13.42
CA ASP A 137 -18.50 19.34 -13.85
C ASP A 137 -17.57 20.22 -14.71
N PRO A 138 -18.14 21.05 -15.59
CA PRO A 138 -17.33 22.03 -16.32
C PRO A 138 -16.72 23.04 -15.36
N GLY A 139 -15.45 23.37 -15.57
CA GLY A 139 -14.78 24.43 -14.82
C GLY A 139 -15.35 25.79 -15.23
N VAL A 140 -15.85 26.56 -14.26
CA VAL A 140 -16.38 27.90 -14.54
C VAL A 140 -15.25 28.92 -14.45
N GLN A 141 -15.01 29.62 -15.57
CA GLN A 141 -14.06 30.73 -15.57
C GLN A 141 -14.60 31.89 -14.74
N GLY A 142 -13.76 32.45 -13.88
CA GLY A 142 -14.10 33.60 -13.08
C GLY A 142 -14.41 33.32 -11.63
N ASP A 143 -14.66 32.08 -11.26
CA ASP A 143 -14.92 31.74 -9.86
C ASP A 143 -13.67 31.78 -8.98
N ARG A 144 -12.48 31.76 -9.62
CA ARG A 144 -11.22 31.75 -8.90
C ARG A 144 -10.10 32.42 -9.68
N SER A 145 -9.36 33.22 -8.99
CA SER A 145 -8.23 33.95 -9.55
C SER A 145 -6.97 33.10 -9.81
N THR A 146 -6.84 31.95 -9.13
CA THR A 146 -5.66 31.08 -9.27
C THR A 146 -5.99 29.64 -8.90
N GLY A 147 -5.57 28.68 -9.74
CA GLY A 147 -5.36 27.27 -9.38
C GLY A 147 -6.48 26.52 -8.67
N GLY A 148 -7.73 26.83 -8.94
CA GLY A 148 -8.84 26.14 -8.34
C GLY A 148 -8.92 24.68 -8.77
N THR A 149 -9.51 23.84 -7.91
CA THR A 149 -9.79 22.44 -8.20
C THR A 149 -11.29 22.18 -8.16
N LYS A 150 -11.69 21.08 -8.74
CA LYS A 150 -13.07 20.58 -8.73
C LYS A 150 -13.09 19.08 -8.51
N PRO A 151 -14.18 18.50 -7.98
CA PRO A 151 -14.29 17.07 -7.84
C PRO A 151 -14.48 16.39 -9.18
N ALA A 152 -13.86 15.23 -9.34
CA ALA A 152 -14.04 14.34 -10.49
C ALA A 152 -14.21 12.92 -10.00
N THR A 153 -15.17 12.20 -10.57
CA THR A 153 -15.37 10.78 -10.32
C THR A 153 -14.63 10.00 -11.40
N LEU A 154 -13.73 9.14 -10.99
CA LEU A 154 -12.93 8.30 -11.88
C LEU A 154 -13.67 7.02 -12.25
N GLU A 155 -13.15 6.30 -13.25
CA GLU A 155 -13.77 5.07 -13.75
C GLU A 155 -13.87 3.94 -12.69
N THR A 156 -13.05 3.99 -11.65
CA THR A 156 -13.13 3.07 -10.51
C THR A 156 -14.21 3.45 -9.50
N GLY A 157 -14.83 4.61 -9.65
CA GLY A 157 -15.83 5.13 -8.72
C GLY A 157 -15.29 6.07 -7.64
N VAL A 158 -13.98 6.18 -7.51
CA VAL A 158 -13.37 7.10 -6.52
C VAL A 158 -13.49 8.54 -7.00
N GLN A 159 -13.69 9.45 -6.04
CA GLN A 159 -13.73 10.89 -6.30
C GLN A 159 -12.44 11.54 -5.83
N ILE A 160 -11.82 12.33 -6.71
CA ILE A 160 -10.60 13.10 -6.39
C ILE A 160 -10.76 14.55 -6.83
N GLN A 161 -9.84 15.40 -6.38
CA GLN A 161 -9.78 16.79 -6.81
C GLN A 161 -8.87 16.91 -8.03
N VAL A 162 -9.36 17.56 -9.07
CA VAL A 162 -8.64 17.77 -10.34
C VAL A 162 -8.63 19.25 -10.69
N PRO A 163 -7.67 19.72 -11.52
CA PRO A 163 -7.71 21.08 -12.05
C PRO A 163 -8.99 21.37 -12.82
N LEU A 164 -9.38 22.63 -12.87
CA LEU A 164 -10.64 23.06 -13.51
C LEU A 164 -10.70 22.75 -15.02
N PHE A 165 -9.55 22.62 -15.68
CA PHE A 165 -9.50 22.33 -17.13
C PHE A 165 -9.74 20.87 -17.50
N ILE A 166 -9.80 19.96 -16.54
CA ILE A 166 -10.03 18.53 -16.79
C ILE A 166 -11.50 18.33 -17.20
N THR A 167 -11.73 17.55 -18.24
CA THR A 167 -13.06 17.24 -18.77
C THR A 167 -13.36 15.75 -18.67
N THR A 168 -14.66 15.43 -18.71
CA THR A 168 -15.13 14.04 -18.71
C THR A 168 -14.54 13.28 -19.91
N GLY A 169 -14.05 12.07 -19.68
CA GLY A 169 -13.44 11.21 -20.70
C GLY A 169 -11.92 11.34 -20.80
N GLU A 170 -11.33 12.36 -20.20
CA GLU A 170 -9.85 12.47 -20.17
C GLU A 170 -9.24 11.40 -19.28
N LYS A 171 -8.08 10.90 -19.70
CA LYS A 171 -7.26 9.99 -18.89
C LYS A 171 -6.22 10.80 -18.12
N ILE A 172 -6.15 10.57 -16.83
CA ILE A 172 -5.26 11.30 -15.92
C ILE A 172 -4.39 10.34 -15.12
N LYS A 173 -3.25 10.83 -14.64
CA LYS A 173 -2.39 10.13 -13.68
C LYS A 173 -2.77 10.51 -12.27
N VAL A 174 -2.86 9.49 -11.41
CA VAL A 174 -3.26 9.65 -10.01
C VAL A 174 -2.24 8.95 -9.12
N ASP A 175 -1.86 9.61 -8.04
CA ASP A 175 -1.04 9.01 -6.99
C ASP A 175 -1.88 8.01 -6.20
N THR A 176 -1.48 6.74 -6.21
CA THR A 176 -2.25 5.67 -5.55
C THR A 176 -2.19 5.71 -4.03
N ARG A 177 -1.22 6.44 -3.47
CA ARG A 177 -1.05 6.57 -2.02
C ARG A 177 -1.86 7.71 -1.43
N THR A 178 -1.99 8.81 -2.16
CA THR A 178 -2.64 10.04 -1.67
C THR A 178 -3.96 10.35 -2.37
N GLY A 179 -4.17 9.81 -3.58
CA GLY A 179 -5.32 10.15 -4.41
C GLY A 179 -5.15 11.47 -5.15
N ASP A 180 -3.95 12.03 -5.17
CA ASP A 180 -3.70 13.32 -5.79
C ASP A 180 -3.57 13.20 -7.32
N TYR A 181 -4.05 14.23 -8.00
CA TYR A 181 -3.84 14.39 -9.43
C TYR A 181 -2.37 14.71 -9.72
N LEU A 182 -1.76 13.97 -10.64
CA LEU A 182 -0.35 14.16 -11.01
C LEU A 182 -0.17 14.81 -12.38
N GLY A 183 -1.14 14.67 -13.27
CA GLY A 183 -1.05 15.19 -14.62
C GLY A 183 -1.99 14.48 -15.58
N ARG A 184 -2.04 14.94 -16.81
CA ARG A 184 -2.71 14.21 -17.91
C ARG A 184 -1.87 12.99 -18.29
N ALA A 185 -2.55 11.91 -18.63
CA ALA A 185 -1.89 10.70 -19.12
C ALA A 185 -1.42 10.83 -20.57
#